data_98df5936873a33a8e6e0a509f90cc6d4
#
_entry.id   98df5936873a33a8e6e0a509f90cc6d4
#
_cell.length_a   1.000
_cell.length_b   1.000
_cell.length_c   1.000
_cell.angle_alpha   90.00
_cell.angle_beta   90.00
_cell.angle_gamma   90.00
#
_symmetry.space_group_name_H-M   'P 1'
#
loop_
_entity.id
_entity.type
_entity.pdbx_description
1 polymer ?
#
loop_
_entity_poly.entity_id
_entity_poly.type
_entity_poly.pdbx_seq_one_letter_code
_entity_poly.pdbx_strand_id
1 'polypeptide(L)'
;AQIEAVDFEEVKAGPVMTCLAGLKNINDDQPILFNDCDHMFACDRFAEDMNSENWNYDGALLTFESNEPQFSYVQYENGRIVGTVEKKVVSNHAIWGAYMVRNAQMFREMADEYLQNCNYSEFFVSGIYNVMCKKGLEVRNYTTDFHVPFGTPIEYEQAQNSEYFEVLK
;
A
#
# COMPACT_ATOMS: atom_id res chain seq x y z
N ALA A 1 -17.98 -9.75 7.88
CA ALA A 1 -16.65 -9.94 7.28
C ALA A 1 -16.15 -11.34 7.61
N GLN A 2 -15.48 -11.99 6.68
CA GLN A 2 -14.81 -13.27 6.91
C GLN A 2 -13.33 -12.98 7.17
N ILE A 3 -12.78 -13.58 8.24
CA ILE A 3 -11.36 -13.46 8.58
C ILE A 3 -10.73 -14.83 8.32
N GLU A 4 -9.67 -14.86 7.56
CA GLU A 4 -8.85 -16.04 7.28
C GLU A 4 -7.42 -15.74 7.71
N ALA A 5 -6.82 -16.62 8.53
CA ALA A 5 -5.42 -16.54 8.89
C ALA A 5 -4.60 -17.40 7.91
N VAL A 6 -3.50 -16.85 7.40
CA VAL A 6 -2.54 -17.56 6.54
C VAL A 6 -1.22 -17.65 7.27
N ASP A 7 -0.85 -18.87 7.67
CA ASP A 7 0.40 -19.14 8.35
C ASP A 7 1.54 -19.39 7.36
N PHE A 8 2.72 -18.90 7.67
CA PHE A 8 3.93 -19.12 6.90
C PHE A 8 4.95 -19.92 7.71
N GLU A 9 5.44 -21.02 7.16
CA GLU A 9 6.50 -21.82 7.77
C GLU A 9 7.87 -21.16 7.68
N GLU A 10 8.05 -20.23 6.73
CA GLU A 10 9.32 -19.55 6.45
C GLU A 10 9.16 -18.03 6.32
N VAL A 11 10.18 -17.30 6.72
CA VAL A 11 10.27 -15.85 6.48
C VAL A 11 10.38 -15.60 4.97
N LYS A 12 9.50 -14.79 4.42
CA LYS A 12 9.48 -14.45 2.99
C LYS A 12 10.55 -13.40 2.66
N ALA A 13 10.97 -13.36 1.40
CA ALA A 13 11.99 -12.46 0.89
C ALA A 13 11.50 -11.00 0.71
N GLY A 14 10.44 -10.61 1.42
CA GLY A 14 9.88 -9.27 1.45
C GLY A 14 8.36 -9.25 1.35
N PRO A 15 7.73 -8.08 1.56
CA PRO A 15 6.28 -7.92 1.65
C PRO A 15 5.50 -8.44 0.44
N VAL A 16 6.01 -8.29 -0.78
CA VAL A 16 5.34 -8.80 -2.01
C VAL A 16 5.11 -10.31 -1.94
N MET A 17 6.07 -11.06 -1.38
CA MET A 17 5.92 -12.51 -1.25
C MET A 17 4.85 -12.89 -0.23
N THR A 18 4.70 -12.10 0.82
CA THR A 18 3.62 -12.23 1.81
C THR A 18 2.26 -11.93 1.17
N CYS A 19 2.16 -10.84 0.39
CA CYS A 19 0.95 -10.49 -0.36
C CYS A 19 0.53 -11.61 -1.32
N LEU A 20 1.47 -12.15 -2.12
CA LEU A 20 1.19 -13.25 -3.06
C LEU A 20 0.68 -14.50 -2.34
N ALA A 21 1.25 -14.83 -1.19
CA ALA A 21 0.78 -15.96 -0.41
C ALA A 21 -0.62 -15.73 0.17
N GLY A 22 -0.93 -14.52 0.64
CA GLY A 22 -2.27 -14.13 1.10
C GLY A 22 -3.33 -14.18 0.00
N LEU A 23 -2.93 -14.01 -1.26
CA LEU A 23 -3.84 -14.09 -2.40
C LEU A 23 -4.20 -15.51 -2.86
N LYS A 24 -3.64 -16.56 -2.27
CA LYS A 24 -3.78 -17.95 -2.76
C LYS A 24 -5.23 -18.38 -2.97
N ASN A 25 -6.15 -17.93 -2.11
CA ASN A 25 -7.56 -18.30 -2.16
C ASN A 25 -8.46 -17.15 -2.64
N ILE A 26 -7.88 -16.07 -3.16
CA ILE A 26 -8.63 -14.90 -3.63
C ILE A 26 -8.87 -15.02 -5.13
N ASN A 27 -10.11 -14.75 -5.54
CA ASN A 27 -10.50 -14.75 -6.95
C ASN A 27 -9.77 -13.65 -7.72
N ASP A 28 -9.48 -13.90 -8.97
CA ASP A 28 -8.69 -13.04 -9.85
C ASP A 28 -9.30 -11.66 -10.09
N ASP A 29 -10.61 -11.56 -10.10
CA ASP A 29 -11.39 -10.34 -10.35
C ASP A 29 -11.64 -9.46 -9.11
N GLN A 30 -11.28 -9.96 -7.91
CA GLN A 30 -11.49 -9.23 -6.66
C GLN A 30 -10.53 -8.04 -6.52
N PRO A 31 -11.03 -6.83 -6.22
CA PRO A 31 -10.17 -5.70 -5.83
C PRO A 31 -9.47 -6.00 -4.51
N ILE A 32 -8.21 -5.62 -4.41
CA ILE A 32 -7.35 -5.92 -3.27
C ILE A 32 -6.85 -4.63 -2.63
N LEU A 33 -6.96 -4.56 -1.31
CA LEU A 33 -6.26 -3.59 -0.47
C LEU A 33 -5.30 -4.35 0.44
N PHE A 34 -4.00 -4.16 0.24
CA PHE A 34 -2.98 -4.58 1.20
C PHE A 34 -2.80 -3.48 2.24
N ASN A 35 -2.68 -3.87 3.48
CA ASN A 35 -2.43 -2.94 4.57
C ASN A 35 -1.46 -3.56 5.56
N ASP A 36 -0.39 -2.83 5.89
CA ASP A 36 0.50 -3.24 6.96
C ASP A 36 -0.24 -3.28 8.30
N CYS A 37 0.16 -4.17 9.20
CA CYS A 37 -0.60 -4.46 10.41
C CYS A 37 -0.26 -3.56 11.60
N ASP A 38 0.67 -2.65 11.45
CA ASP A 38 1.26 -1.83 12.51
C ASP A 38 0.89 -0.35 12.43
N HIS A 39 -0.21 -0.05 11.76
CA HIS A 39 -0.82 1.28 11.72
C HIS A 39 -2.34 1.22 11.47
N MET A 40 -3.01 2.31 11.74
CA MET A 40 -4.38 2.55 11.30
C MET A 40 -4.50 3.92 10.65
N PHE A 41 -5.48 4.08 9.75
CA PHE A 41 -5.75 5.34 9.06
C PHE A 41 -7.24 5.51 8.76
N ALA A 42 -7.64 6.73 8.41
CA ALA A 42 -8.88 6.99 7.68
C ALA A 42 -8.59 7.81 6.43
N CYS A 43 -9.37 7.56 5.40
CA CYS A 43 -9.33 8.30 4.14
C CYS A 43 -10.73 8.30 3.52
N ASP A 44 -11.54 9.31 3.86
CA ASP A 44 -12.94 9.40 3.45
C ASP A 44 -13.06 9.44 1.93
N ARG A 45 -12.21 10.19 1.26
CA ARG A 45 -12.21 10.27 -0.20
C ARG A 45 -11.90 8.94 -0.87
N PHE A 46 -10.97 8.14 -0.34
CA PHE A 46 -10.71 6.80 -0.85
C PHE A 46 -11.91 5.88 -0.61
N ALA A 47 -12.49 5.94 0.59
CA ALA A 47 -13.67 5.14 0.92
C ALA A 47 -14.88 5.50 0.05
N GLU A 48 -15.13 6.78 -0.21
CA GLU A 48 -16.18 7.25 -1.13
C GLU A 48 -15.97 6.72 -2.55
N ASP A 49 -14.75 6.85 -3.09
CA ASP A 49 -14.43 6.37 -4.43
C ASP A 49 -14.59 4.85 -4.53
N MET A 50 -14.11 4.08 -3.55
CA MET A 50 -14.23 2.63 -3.53
C MET A 50 -15.67 2.14 -3.40
N ASN A 51 -16.52 2.88 -2.69
CA ASN A 51 -17.96 2.59 -2.59
C ASN A 51 -18.75 3.05 -3.82
N SER A 52 -18.18 3.90 -4.67
CA SER A 52 -18.79 4.27 -5.93
C SER A 52 -18.63 3.14 -6.95
N GLU A 53 -19.63 2.86 -7.77
CA GLU A 53 -19.54 1.87 -8.85
C GLU A 53 -18.68 2.35 -10.05
N ASN A 54 -18.15 3.58 -9.97
CA ASN A 54 -17.55 4.29 -11.11
C ASN A 54 -16.03 4.56 -10.97
N TRP A 55 -15.34 3.97 -10.00
CA TRP A 55 -13.89 4.11 -9.96
C TRP A 55 -13.23 3.35 -11.13
N ASN A 56 -12.32 4.02 -11.85
CA ASN A 56 -11.78 3.55 -13.15
C ASN A 56 -10.25 3.60 -13.21
N TYR A 57 -9.55 3.45 -12.09
CA TYR A 57 -8.10 3.39 -12.02
C TYR A 57 -7.63 1.97 -11.70
N ASP A 58 -6.34 1.70 -11.93
CA ASP A 58 -5.76 0.36 -11.81
C ASP A 58 -5.14 0.12 -10.43
N GLY A 59 -4.72 1.18 -9.77
CA GLY A 59 -4.17 1.11 -8.43
C GLY A 59 -4.27 2.43 -7.67
N ALA A 60 -4.19 2.34 -6.34
CA ALA A 60 -4.13 3.51 -5.47
C ALA A 60 -3.08 3.33 -4.39
N LEU A 61 -2.41 4.44 -4.06
CA LEU A 61 -1.45 4.59 -2.99
C LEU A 61 -2.07 5.49 -1.92
N LEU A 62 -2.10 5.02 -0.68
CA LEU A 62 -2.51 5.84 0.44
C LEU A 62 -1.27 6.48 1.06
N THR A 63 -1.32 7.79 1.24
CA THR A 63 -0.16 8.59 1.60
C THR A 63 -0.46 9.57 2.70
N PHE A 64 0.59 10.09 3.29
CA PHE A 64 0.57 11.20 4.25
C PHE A 64 1.71 12.18 3.92
N GLU A 65 1.64 13.36 4.48
CA GLU A 65 2.71 14.34 4.30
C GLU A 65 3.92 14.01 5.19
N SER A 66 5.08 13.81 4.56
CA SER A 66 6.34 13.59 5.24
C SER A 66 7.53 14.04 4.39
N ASN A 67 8.66 14.25 5.04
CA ASN A 67 9.98 14.47 4.42
C ASN A 67 11.08 13.60 5.03
N GLU A 68 10.67 12.52 5.72
CA GLU A 68 11.60 11.61 6.39
C GLU A 68 12.05 10.49 5.43
N PRO A 69 13.35 10.25 5.26
CA PRO A 69 13.86 9.34 4.23
C PRO A 69 13.64 7.85 4.53
N GLN A 70 12.97 7.51 5.63
CA GLN A 70 12.67 6.12 5.99
C GLN A 70 11.49 5.53 5.21
N PHE A 71 10.66 6.38 4.59
CA PHE A 71 9.46 5.96 3.87
C PHE A 71 9.69 5.79 2.37
N SER A 72 8.77 5.09 1.71
CA SER A 72 8.60 5.13 0.26
C SER A 72 7.84 6.40 -0.14
N TYR A 73 8.12 6.94 -1.30
CA TYR A 73 7.50 8.18 -1.80
C TYR A 73 6.91 8.01 -3.17
N VAL A 74 5.79 8.67 -3.42
CA VAL A 74 5.20 8.77 -4.76
C VAL A 74 6.03 9.72 -5.62
N GLN A 75 6.39 9.28 -6.82
CA GLN A 75 7.12 10.09 -7.79
C GLN A 75 6.16 10.65 -8.84
N TYR A 76 6.29 11.95 -9.09
CA TYR A 76 5.47 12.67 -10.06
C TYR A 76 6.33 13.24 -11.19
N GLU A 77 5.77 13.20 -12.42
CA GLU A 77 6.26 13.98 -13.57
C GLU A 77 5.07 14.65 -14.24
N ASN A 78 5.15 15.98 -14.45
CA ASN A 78 4.08 16.78 -15.05
C ASN A 78 2.69 16.56 -14.41
N GLY A 79 2.65 16.38 -13.08
CA GLY A 79 1.42 16.15 -12.31
C GLY A 79 0.85 14.73 -12.42
N ARG A 80 1.54 13.81 -13.07
CA ARG A 80 1.17 12.38 -13.14
C ARG A 80 2.08 11.55 -12.27
N ILE A 81 1.53 10.51 -11.69
CA ILE A 81 2.32 9.49 -10.98
C ILE A 81 3.07 8.66 -12.01
N VAL A 82 4.39 8.61 -11.88
CA VAL A 82 5.28 7.82 -12.76
C VAL A 82 5.94 6.65 -12.04
N GLY A 83 5.72 6.54 -10.74
CA GLY A 83 6.24 5.45 -9.93
C GLY A 83 6.36 5.81 -8.46
N THR A 84 7.14 5.01 -7.76
CA THR A 84 7.50 5.17 -6.35
C THR A 84 9.01 5.08 -6.18
N VAL A 85 9.54 5.69 -5.14
CA VAL A 85 10.96 5.61 -4.78
C VAL A 85 11.09 5.19 -3.31
N GLU A 86 11.84 4.14 -3.06
CA GLU A 86 12.06 3.59 -1.73
C GLU A 86 13.14 4.38 -0.99
N LYS A 87 12.85 4.75 0.26
CA LYS A 87 13.80 5.38 1.22
C LYS A 87 14.52 6.63 0.67
N LYS A 88 13.84 7.38 -0.18
CA LYS A 88 14.35 8.65 -0.73
C LYS A 88 13.21 9.62 -0.95
N VAL A 89 13.32 10.80 -0.36
CA VAL A 89 12.34 11.88 -0.50
C VAL A 89 12.39 12.44 -1.92
N VAL A 90 11.31 12.25 -2.69
CA VAL A 90 11.15 12.77 -4.06
C VAL A 90 9.86 13.59 -4.20
N SER A 91 9.03 13.61 -3.17
CA SER A 91 7.82 14.41 -3.04
C SER A 91 7.49 14.56 -1.54
N ASN A 92 6.39 15.19 -1.19
CA ASN A 92 5.86 15.19 0.17
C ASN A 92 4.83 14.07 0.44
N HIS A 93 4.57 13.20 -0.52
CA HIS A 93 3.63 12.09 -0.41
C HIS A 93 4.35 10.79 -0.04
N ALA A 94 4.53 10.58 1.26
CA ALA A 94 5.05 9.33 1.81
C ALA A 94 3.95 8.26 1.84
N ILE A 95 4.32 7.02 1.53
CA ILE A 95 3.37 5.90 1.44
C ILE A 95 3.29 5.19 2.78
N TRP A 96 2.07 4.93 3.22
CA TRP A 96 1.76 4.38 4.54
C TRP A 96 1.73 2.86 4.63
N GLY A 97 2.19 2.11 3.68
CA GLY A 97 1.99 0.66 3.71
C GLY A 97 0.55 0.22 3.40
N ALA A 98 -0.26 1.11 2.82
CA ALA A 98 -1.60 0.78 2.34
C ALA A 98 -1.65 0.95 0.82
N TYR A 99 -1.99 -0.16 0.12
CA TYR A 99 -1.82 -0.32 -1.32
C TYR A 99 -3.03 -0.98 -1.93
N MET A 100 -3.74 -0.31 -2.84
CA MET A 100 -4.89 -0.86 -3.54
C MET A 100 -4.52 -1.21 -4.99
N VAL A 101 -4.92 -2.39 -5.44
CA VAL A 101 -4.84 -2.83 -6.84
C VAL A 101 -6.22 -3.27 -7.32
N ARG A 102 -6.56 -2.93 -8.56
CA ARG A 102 -7.88 -3.17 -9.16
C ARG A 102 -8.38 -4.59 -8.98
N ASN A 103 -7.51 -5.58 -9.13
CA ASN A 103 -7.85 -6.97 -8.90
C ASN A 103 -6.61 -7.84 -8.61
N ALA A 104 -6.86 -9.03 -8.06
CA ALA A 104 -5.81 -9.96 -7.66
C ALA A 104 -4.98 -10.47 -8.84
N GLN A 105 -5.57 -10.70 -10.01
CA GLN A 105 -4.85 -11.11 -11.22
C GLN A 105 -3.81 -10.07 -11.61
N MET A 106 -4.20 -8.79 -11.69
CA MET A 106 -3.29 -7.69 -12.01
C MET A 106 -2.11 -7.64 -11.02
N PHE A 107 -2.38 -7.78 -9.73
CA PHE A 107 -1.28 -7.82 -8.75
C PHE A 107 -0.31 -8.96 -9.02
N ARG A 108 -0.78 -10.19 -9.29
CA ARG A 108 0.07 -11.34 -9.61
C ARG A 108 0.93 -11.08 -10.84
N GLU A 109 0.33 -10.57 -11.91
CA GLU A 109 1.06 -10.26 -13.16
C GLU A 109 2.14 -9.18 -12.96
N MET A 110 1.82 -8.11 -12.22
CA MET A 110 2.79 -7.05 -11.91
C MET A 110 3.88 -7.54 -10.97
N ALA A 111 3.54 -8.40 -10.01
CA ALA A 111 4.49 -9.00 -9.09
C ALA A 111 5.48 -9.92 -9.82
N ASP A 112 5.01 -10.76 -10.73
CA ASP A 112 5.88 -11.64 -11.52
C ASP A 112 6.96 -10.86 -12.29
N GLU A 113 6.57 -9.74 -12.92
CA GLU A 113 7.53 -8.88 -13.61
C GLU A 113 8.46 -8.14 -12.64
N TYR A 114 7.92 -7.65 -11.53
CA TYR A 114 8.72 -6.96 -10.51
C TYR A 114 9.78 -7.86 -9.88
N LEU A 115 9.42 -9.08 -9.51
CA LEU A 115 10.33 -10.04 -8.89
C LEU A 115 11.52 -10.38 -9.77
N GLN A 116 11.34 -10.41 -11.11
CA GLN A 116 12.41 -10.67 -12.07
C GLN A 116 13.38 -9.49 -12.24
N ASN A 117 12.95 -8.27 -11.95
CA ASN A 117 13.67 -7.03 -12.27
C ASN A 117 13.98 -6.15 -11.04
N CYS A 118 13.67 -6.62 -9.83
CA CYS A 118 13.87 -5.86 -8.60
C CYS A 118 15.36 -5.70 -8.28
N ASN A 119 15.76 -4.45 -8.02
CA ASN A 119 17.13 -4.10 -7.62
C ASN A 119 17.26 -3.72 -6.14
N TYR A 120 16.17 -3.82 -5.36
CA TYR A 120 16.20 -3.59 -3.92
C TYR A 120 16.61 -4.87 -3.18
N SER A 121 17.04 -4.71 -1.93
CA SER A 121 17.40 -5.83 -1.04
C SER A 121 16.20 -6.69 -0.64
N GLU A 122 15.01 -6.12 -0.75
CA GLU A 122 13.73 -6.74 -0.41
C GLU A 122 12.68 -6.42 -1.48
N PHE A 123 11.65 -7.27 -1.59
CA PHE A 123 10.55 -7.06 -2.52
C PHE A 123 9.46 -6.18 -1.90
N PHE A 124 9.64 -4.86 -1.93
CA PHE A 124 8.68 -3.88 -1.42
C PHE A 124 7.43 -3.78 -2.29
N VAL A 125 6.25 -3.65 -1.68
CA VAL A 125 4.97 -3.52 -2.41
C VAL A 125 4.94 -2.24 -3.25
N SER A 126 5.55 -1.15 -2.77
CA SER A 126 5.71 0.10 -3.53
C SER A 126 6.29 -0.12 -4.93
N GLY A 127 7.22 -1.05 -5.09
CA GLY A 127 7.86 -1.37 -6.37
C GLY A 127 6.92 -1.93 -7.44
N ILE A 128 5.80 -2.54 -7.05
CA ILE A 128 4.75 -3.01 -7.99
C ILE A 128 4.21 -1.83 -8.80
N TYR A 129 4.05 -0.66 -8.18
CA TYR A 129 3.53 0.54 -8.84
C TYR A 129 4.49 1.11 -9.88
N ASN A 130 5.79 0.84 -9.77
CA ASN A 130 6.74 1.17 -10.84
C ASN A 130 6.47 0.36 -12.11
N VAL A 131 6.11 -0.93 -11.95
CA VAL A 131 5.73 -1.79 -13.08
C VAL A 131 4.40 -1.31 -13.68
N MET A 132 3.40 -1.01 -12.83
CA MET A 132 2.10 -0.49 -13.27
C MET A 132 2.27 0.80 -14.09
N CYS A 133 3.02 1.78 -13.57
CA CYS A 133 3.27 3.06 -14.27
C CYS A 133 4.00 2.86 -15.61
N LYS A 134 5.00 1.98 -15.67
CA LYS A 134 5.70 1.64 -16.92
C LYS A 134 4.78 1.05 -17.98
N LYS A 135 3.76 0.30 -17.58
CA LYS A 135 2.74 -0.26 -18.47
C LYS A 135 1.64 0.74 -18.86
N GLY A 136 1.70 1.96 -18.34
CA GLY A 136 0.70 3.00 -18.60
C GLY A 136 -0.61 2.82 -17.84
N LEU A 137 -0.62 1.98 -16.80
CA LEU A 137 -1.77 1.80 -15.92
C LEU A 137 -1.99 3.07 -15.07
N GLU A 138 -3.26 3.36 -14.79
CA GLU A 138 -3.63 4.55 -14.02
C GLU A 138 -3.49 4.27 -12.51
N VAL A 139 -2.57 4.99 -11.87
CA VAL A 139 -2.37 4.96 -10.43
C VAL A 139 -2.82 6.29 -9.83
N ARG A 140 -3.58 6.24 -8.74
CA ARG A 140 -3.99 7.41 -7.96
C ARG A 140 -3.28 7.49 -6.62
N ASN A 141 -3.24 8.70 -6.08
CA ASN A 141 -2.77 8.98 -4.73
C ASN A 141 -3.92 9.53 -3.90
N TYR A 142 -4.10 9.02 -2.69
CA TYR A 142 -5.02 9.52 -1.69
C TYR A 142 -4.24 9.86 -0.43
N THR A 143 -4.25 11.14 -0.06
CA THR A 143 -3.71 11.57 1.24
C THR A 143 -4.72 11.23 2.32
N THR A 144 -4.28 10.52 3.35
CA THR A 144 -5.11 10.10 4.48
C THR A 144 -5.52 11.31 5.32
N ASP A 145 -6.75 11.28 5.85
CA ASP A 145 -7.27 12.34 6.74
C ASP A 145 -6.57 12.32 8.10
N PHE A 146 -6.29 11.11 8.59
CA PHE A 146 -5.38 10.87 9.70
C PHE A 146 -4.73 9.49 9.56
N HIS A 147 -3.65 9.28 10.32
CA HIS A 147 -3.10 7.97 10.54
C HIS A 147 -2.38 7.90 11.87
N VAL A 148 -2.31 6.70 12.44
CA VAL A 148 -1.66 6.42 13.73
C VAL A 148 -0.76 5.21 13.57
N PRO A 149 0.57 5.38 13.64
CA PRO A 149 1.50 4.25 13.66
C PRO A 149 1.56 3.63 15.06
N PHE A 150 1.84 2.33 15.13
CA PHE A 150 2.08 1.58 16.35
C PHE A 150 3.07 0.41 16.17
N GLY A 151 3.96 0.54 15.19
CA GLY A 151 4.96 -0.46 14.84
C GLY A 151 6.20 -0.48 15.76
N THR A 152 6.41 0.58 16.53
CA THR A 152 7.50 0.65 17.53
C THR A 152 6.93 0.79 18.94
N PRO A 153 7.68 0.42 20.02
CA PRO A 153 7.22 0.59 21.39
C PRO A 153 6.78 2.03 21.71
N ILE A 154 7.50 3.02 21.21
CA ILE A 154 7.17 4.44 21.42
C ILE A 154 5.89 4.82 20.71
N GLU A 155 5.72 4.46 19.45
CA GLU A 155 4.51 4.69 18.67
C GLU A 155 3.31 3.99 19.32
N TYR A 156 3.49 2.75 19.78
CA TYR A 156 2.44 2.00 20.47
C TYR A 156 1.95 2.71 21.74
N GLU A 157 2.87 3.20 22.59
CA GLU A 157 2.53 3.99 23.78
C GLU A 157 1.79 5.28 23.40
N GLN A 158 2.24 5.97 22.36
CA GLN A 158 1.58 7.18 21.85
C GLN A 158 0.20 6.88 21.30
N ALA A 159 0.07 5.81 20.52
CA ALA A 159 -1.19 5.36 19.94
C ALA A 159 -2.25 5.06 20.99
N GLN A 160 -1.89 4.40 22.10
CA GLN A 160 -2.82 4.11 23.20
C GLN A 160 -3.49 5.35 23.81
N ASN A 161 -2.83 6.50 23.73
CA ASN A 161 -3.34 7.78 24.22
C ASN A 161 -3.98 8.64 23.11
N SER A 162 -4.06 8.12 21.90
CA SER A 162 -4.66 8.82 20.78
C SER A 162 -6.19 8.84 20.89
N GLU A 163 -6.80 10.00 20.66
CA GLU A 163 -8.26 10.16 20.57
C GLU A 163 -8.92 9.27 19.53
N TYR A 164 -8.18 8.87 18.48
CA TYR A 164 -8.68 8.00 17.43
C TYR A 164 -8.97 6.57 17.89
N PHE A 165 -8.27 6.08 18.91
CA PHE A 165 -8.58 4.79 19.52
C PHE A 165 -9.79 4.84 20.47
N GLU A 166 -10.17 5.99 20.95
CA GLU A 166 -11.38 6.13 21.78
C GLU A 166 -12.67 5.94 20.97
N VAL A 167 -12.63 6.27 19.67
CA VAL A 167 -13.78 6.09 18.76
C VAL A 167 -14.06 4.61 18.46
N LEU A 168 -13.07 3.74 18.68
CA LEU A 168 -13.19 2.30 18.44
C LEU A 168 -13.63 1.49 19.68
N LYS A 169 -13.79 2.15 20.84
CA LYS A 169 -14.29 1.55 22.08
C LYS A 169 -15.80 1.64 22.15
#